data_f8a78b693c343e900950abc268ad7b45
#
_entry.id   f8a78b693c343e900950abc268ad7b45
#
_cell.length_a   1.000
_cell.length_b   1.000
_cell.length_c   1.000
_cell.angle_alpha   90.00
_cell.angle_beta   90.00
_cell.angle_gamma   90.00
#
_symmetry.space_group_name_H-M   'P 1'
#
loop_
_entity.id
_entity.type
_entity.pdbx_description
1 polymer ?
#
loop_
_entity_poly.entity_id
_entity_poly.type
_entity_poly.pdbx_seq_one_letter_code
_entity_poly.pdbx_strand_id
1 'polypeptide(L)'
;ESKEFIFFKKIQAEEFDNNFSYSFCYKLRNYMQHCSIPKFEFSLQYIRDESEMPQVTSKFHFNRDDLIKNYDSWGKPVKKNLLLKEDTFCVFTTLNEFINSLNKIFFKMKDIFQFNQVKEAQEYIISLLNEKEDYIGQDYGIGNLEKEKGLKANMIKTSLLKSVNDFKELINSNY
;
A
#
# COMPACT_ATOMS: atom_id res chain seq x y z
N GLU A 1 14.41 -17.87 7.53
CA GLU A 1 13.60 -16.91 6.75
C GLU A 1 13.23 -17.55 5.42
N SER A 2 11.99 -17.35 4.94
CA SER A 2 11.55 -17.91 3.66
C SER A 2 12.25 -17.18 2.49
N LYS A 3 12.30 -17.84 1.32
CA LYS A 3 12.92 -17.26 0.11
C LYS A 3 12.17 -16.00 -0.33
N GLU A 4 10.85 -15.99 -0.18
CA GLU A 4 9.97 -14.87 -0.50
C GLU A 4 10.29 -13.65 0.37
N PHE A 5 10.52 -13.87 1.66
CA PHE A 5 10.85 -12.79 2.61
C PHE A 5 12.23 -12.18 2.31
N ILE A 6 13.22 -13.01 1.99
CA ILE A 6 14.56 -12.53 1.60
C ILE A 6 14.46 -11.68 0.32
N PHE A 7 13.68 -12.15 -0.66
CA PHE A 7 13.47 -11.43 -1.91
C PHE A 7 12.71 -10.11 -1.69
N PHE A 8 11.65 -10.12 -0.87
CA PHE A 8 10.94 -8.92 -0.48
C PHE A 8 11.88 -7.87 0.12
N LYS A 9 12.69 -8.28 1.09
CA LYS A 9 13.67 -7.37 1.71
C LYS A 9 14.66 -6.79 0.70
N LYS A 10 15.11 -7.59 -0.25
CA LYS A 10 16.00 -7.13 -1.31
C LYS A 10 15.35 -6.05 -2.17
N ILE A 11 14.13 -6.29 -2.67
CA ILE A 11 13.40 -5.31 -3.49
C ILE A 11 13.12 -4.04 -2.71
N GLN A 12 12.72 -4.17 -1.44
CA GLN A 12 12.46 -3.04 -0.56
C GLN A 12 13.73 -2.19 -0.35
N ALA A 13 14.87 -2.82 -0.14
CA ALA A 13 16.15 -2.12 0.00
C ALA A 13 16.55 -1.41 -1.29
N GLU A 14 16.43 -2.07 -2.44
CA GLU A 14 16.69 -1.47 -3.76
C GLU A 14 15.81 -0.22 -3.99
N GLU A 15 14.52 -0.29 -3.65
CA GLU A 15 13.61 0.84 -3.81
C GLU A 15 13.92 1.96 -2.81
N PHE A 16 14.32 1.61 -1.58
CA PHE A 16 14.71 2.58 -0.56
C PHE A 16 15.97 3.36 -0.96
N ASP A 17 16.94 2.70 -1.56
CA ASP A 17 18.21 3.32 -1.94
C ASP A 17 18.08 4.18 -3.21
N ASN A 18 17.21 3.80 -4.13
CA ASN A 18 17.11 4.41 -5.45
C ASN A 18 15.95 5.41 -5.62
N ASN A 19 14.96 5.40 -4.71
CA ASN A 19 13.80 6.29 -4.81
C ASN A 19 13.68 7.18 -3.57
N PHE A 20 13.86 8.48 -3.79
CA PHE A 20 13.74 9.47 -2.72
C PHE A 20 12.36 9.43 -2.05
N SER A 21 11.30 9.48 -2.83
CA SER A 21 9.93 9.55 -2.30
C SER A 21 9.57 8.34 -1.48
N TYR A 22 10.05 7.15 -1.86
CA TYR A 22 9.88 5.93 -1.08
C TYR A 22 10.62 6.02 0.26
N SER A 23 11.92 6.32 0.23
CA SER A 23 12.74 6.41 1.44
C SER A 23 12.31 7.56 2.37
N PHE A 24 11.91 8.70 1.79
CA PHE A 24 11.37 9.83 2.51
C PHE A 24 10.05 9.50 3.22
N CYS A 25 9.05 8.97 2.50
CA CYS A 25 7.76 8.60 3.09
C CYS A 25 7.90 7.51 4.16
N TYR A 26 8.80 6.54 3.97
CA TYR A 26 9.12 5.55 4.98
C TYR A 26 9.63 6.21 6.28
N LYS A 27 10.49 7.22 6.18
CA LYS A 27 11.01 7.98 7.34
C LYS A 27 10.01 9.00 7.85
N LEU A 28 9.17 9.56 6.99
CA LEU A 28 8.12 10.50 7.36
C LEU A 28 7.12 9.89 8.35
N ARG A 29 6.83 8.59 8.22
CA ARG A 29 6.04 7.87 9.22
C ARG A 29 6.66 8.00 10.62
N ASN A 30 7.97 7.82 10.74
CA ASN A 30 8.65 7.94 12.02
C ASN A 30 8.65 9.39 12.53
N TYR A 31 8.84 10.35 11.63
CA TYR A 31 8.70 11.78 11.95
C TYR A 31 7.31 12.06 12.57
N MET A 32 6.25 11.59 11.92
CA MET A 32 4.86 11.80 12.38
C MET A 32 4.57 11.12 13.72
N GLN A 33 5.21 9.99 14.01
CA GLN A 33 5.05 9.27 15.27
C GLN A 33 5.81 9.92 16.44
N HIS A 34 6.96 10.54 16.18
CA HIS A 34 7.86 11.02 17.22
C HIS A 34 7.92 12.55 17.38
N CYS A 35 7.50 13.28 16.35
CA CYS A 35 7.54 14.74 16.37
C CYS A 35 6.14 15.35 16.29
N SER A 36 5.62 15.45 15.07
CA SER A 36 4.31 16.06 14.80
C SER A 36 3.89 15.82 13.35
N ILE A 37 2.70 16.25 12.99
CA ILE A 37 2.32 16.37 11.59
C ILE A 37 3.22 17.42 10.92
N PRO A 38 3.82 17.13 9.74
CA PRO A 38 4.63 18.11 9.01
C PRO A 38 3.85 19.38 8.73
N LYS A 39 4.50 20.51 8.79
CA LYS A 39 3.89 21.74 8.31
C LYS A 39 3.82 21.72 6.80
N PHE A 40 2.65 22.05 6.29
CA PHE A 40 2.39 22.15 4.86
C PHE A 40 2.24 23.61 4.47
N GLU A 41 2.84 23.97 3.36
CA GLU A 41 2.53 25.22 2.68
C GLU A 41 1.37 24.97 1.72
N PHE A 42 0.32 25.77 1.86
CA PHE A 42 -0.88 25.67 1.04
C PHE A 42 -1.05 26.97 0.23
N SER A 43 -1.24 26.82 -1.08
CA SER A 43 -1.57 27.95 -1.95
C SER A 43 -2.72 27.60 -2.89
N LEU A 44 -3.58 28.59 -3.13
CA LEU A 44 -4.63 28.53 -4.13
C LEU A 44 -4.24 29.42 -5.30
N GLN A 45 -4.27 28.88 -6.51
CA GLN A 45 -4.10 29.62 -7.73
C GLN A 45 -5.42 29.66 -8.50
N TYR A 46 -5.87 30.84 -8.83
CA TYR A 46 -7.02 31.09 -9.68
C TYR A 46 -6.53 31.36 -11.10
N ILE A 47 -6.86 30.44 -12.02
CA ILE A 47 -6.60 30.66 -13.45
C ILE A 47 -7.91 31.13 -14.07
N ARG A 48 -7.95 32.37 -14.54
CA ARG A 48 -9.04 32.87 -15.37
C ARG A 48 -8.60 32.82 -16.81
N ASP A 49 -9.23 31.92 -17.56
CA ASP A 49 -9.23 32.02 -19.01
C ASP A 49 -10.48 32.77 -19.45
N GLU A 50 -10.37 33.65 -20.46
CA GLU A 50 -11.49 34.54 -20.89
C GLU A 50 -12.69 33.74 -21.46
N SER A 51 -12.51 32.45 -21.76
CA SER A 51 -13.51 31.59 -22.43
C SER A 51 -14.09 30.49 -21.56
N GLU A 52 -13.57 30.24 -20.34
CA GLU A 52 -13.96 29.09 -19.52
C GLU A 52 -14.24 29.47 -18.07
N MET A 53 -14.92 28.56 -17.35
CA MET A 53 -15.11 28.70 -15.91
C MET A 53 -13.76 28.81 -15.19
N PRO A 54 -13.64 29.69 -14.20
CA PRO A 54 -12.40 29.89 -13.47
C PRO A 54 -11.96 28.54 -12.83
N GLN A 55 -10.77 28.09 -13.17
CA GLN A 55 -10.16 26.92 -12.57
C GLN A 55 -9.42 27.32 -11.29
N VAL A 56 -9.68 26.57 -10.22
CA VAL A 56 -8.97 26.74 -8.94
C VAL A 56 -8.01 25.57 -8.77
N THR A 57 -6.72 25.85 -8.74
CA THR A 57 -5.70 24.86 -8.48
C THR A 57 -5.17 25.03 -7.06
N SER A 58 -5.22 23.97 -6.27
CA SER A 58 -4.62 23.94 -4.94
C SER A 58 -3.25 23.27 -4.99
N LYS A 59 -2.27 23.84 -4.31
CA LYS A 59 -0.93 23.29 -4.19
C LYS A 59 -0.59 23.07 -2.72
N PHE A 60 -0.12 21.87 -2.41
CA PHE A 60 0.39 21.49 -1.11
C PHE A 60 1.88 21.17 -1.23
N HIS A 61 2.69 21.79 -0.38
CA HIS A 61 4.13 21.58 -0.38
C HIS A 61 4.62 21.24 1.03
N PHE A 62 5.61 20.38 1.09
CA PHE A 62 6.45 20.22 2.28
C PHE A 62 7.46 21.36 2.33
N ASN A 63 7.74 21.87 3.54
CA ASN A 63 8.87 22.77 3.76
C ASN A 63 10.09 21.94 4.17
N ARG A 64 11.14 21.95 3.33
CA ARG A 64 12.37 21.17 3.52
C ARG A 64 13.07 21.51 4.83
N ASP A 65 13.26 22.79 5.09
CA ASP A 65 14.05 23.25 6.23
C ASP A 65 13.33 22.96 7.56
N ASP A 66 12.01 23.08 7.57
CA ASP A 66 11.19 22.73 8.74
C ASP A 66 11.29 21.21 9.05
N LEU A 67 11.26 20.37 8.02
CA LEU A 67 11.45 18.92 8.16
C LEU A 67 12.83 18.57 8.73
N ILE A 68 13.90 19.21 8.23
CA ILE A 68 15.27 18.96 8.68
C ILE A 68 15.49 19.48 10.10
N LYS A 69 14.94 20.66 10.41
CA LYS A 69 15.08 21.30 11.72
C LYS A 69 14.40 20.49 12.84
N ASN A 70 13.25 19.90 12.55
CA ASN A 70 12.42 19.26 13.56
C ASN A 70 12.72 17.76 13.76
N TYR A 71 13.61 17.18 12.92
CA TYR A 71 13.89 15.75 13.01
C TYR A 71 15.28 15.38 12.51
N ASP A 72 16.09 14.80 13.40
CA ASP A 72 17.47 14.41 13.08
C ASP A 72 17.62 12.99 12.56
N SER A 73 16.60 12.14 12.77
CA SER A 73 16.68 10.71 12.48
C SER A 73 16.25 10.32 11.06
N TRP A 74 16.36 11.25 10.09
CA TRP A 74 16.10 10.96 8.67
C TRP A 74 17.00 9.84 8.11
N GLY A 75 18.20 9.67 8.68
CA GLY A 75 19.25 8.81 8.14
C GLY A 75 20.03 9.49 6.99
N LYS A 76 21.28 9.07 6.83
CA LYS A 76 22.20 9.74 5.90
C LYS A 76 21.68 9.84 4.46
N PRO A 77 21.15 8.77 3.81
CA PRO A 77 20.70 8.86 2.41
C PRO A 77 19.51 9.80 2.25
N VAL A 78 18.50 9.72 3.14
CA VAL A 78 17.31 10.57 3.05
C VAL A 78 17.65 12.02 3.34
N LYS A 79 18.46 12.30 4.36
CA LYS A 79 18.88 13.65 4.70
C LYS A 79 19.67 14.30 3.56
N LYS A 80 20.58 13.54 2.92
CA LYS A 80 21.33 14.03 1.74
C LYS A 80 20.39 14.43 0.60
N ASN A 81 19.41 13.57 0.30
CA ASN A 81 18.47 13.82 -0.78
C ASN A 81 17.49 14.97 -0.45
N LEU A 82 17.06 15.09 0.83
CA LEU A 82 16.29 16.23 1.30
C LEU A 82 17.02 17.56 1.06
N LEU A 83 18.31 17.61 1.40
CA LEU A 83 19.14 18.82 1.20
C LEU A 83 19.29 19.21 -0.28
N LEU A 84 19.07 18.29 -1.20
CA LEU A 84 19.09 18.54 -2.66
C LEU A 84 17.75 19.00 -3.22
N LYS A 85 16.66 18.91 -2.43
CA LYS A 85 15.36 19.42 -2.83
C LYS A 85 15.31 20.94 -2.73
N GLU A 86 14.41 21.53 -3.49
CA GLU A 86 14.04 22.95 -3.35
C GLU A 86 13.52 23.21 -1.93
N ASP A 87 13.44 24.46 -1.51
CA ASP A 87 12.96 24.87 -0.18
C ASP A 87 11.57 24.31 0.11
N THR A 88 10.76 24.21 -0.94
CA THR A 88 9.47 23.55 -0.90
C THR A 88 9.31 22.53 -2.02
N PHE A 89 8.69 21.38 -1.73
CA PHE A 89 8.44 20.35 -2.74
C PHE A 89 7.03 19.75 -2.60
N CYS A 90 6.46 19.37 -3.74
CA CYS A 90 5.05 19.00 -3.85
C CYS A 90 4.72 17.71 -3.09
N VAL A 91 3.72 17.79 -2.21
CA VAL A 91 3.21 16.65 -1.45
C VAL A 91 2.63 15.59 -2.37
N PHE A 92 1.77 15.97 -3.31
CA PHE A 92 1.08 15.03 -4.20
C PHE A 92 2.05 14.29 -5.12
N THR A 93 3.03 14.99 -5.68
CA THR A 93 4.08 14.33 -6.50
C THR A 93 4.84 13.30 -5.67
N THR A 94 5.25 13.67 -4.45
CA THR A 94 5.98 12.77 -3.54
C THR A 94 5.14 11.54 -3.17
N LEU A 95 3.86 11.72 -2.87
CA LEU A 95 2.97 10.61 -2.53
C LEU A 95 2.68 9.72 -3.74
N ASN A 96 2.49 10.27 -4.92
CA ASN A 96 2.29 9.48 -6.15
C ASN A 96 3.53 8.64 -6.47
N GLU A 97 4.72 9.20 -6.37
CA GLU A 97 5.97 8.45 -6.55
C GLU A 97 6.13 7.34 -5.49
N PHE A 98 5.72 7.61 -4.25
CA PHE A 98 5.71 6.60 -3.18
C PHE A 98 4.74 5.44 -3.50
N ILE A 99 3.52 5.77 -3.93
CA ILE A 99 2.52 4.75 -4.34
C ILE A 99 3.05 3.93 -5.52
N ASN A 100 3.66 4.58 -6.51
CA ASN A 100 4.28 3.88 -7.65
C ASN A 100 5.39 2.93 -7.20
N SER A 101 6.19 3.30 -6.20
CA SER A 101 7.20 2.41 -5.61
C SER A 101 6.57 1.21 -4.90
N LEU A 102 5.47 1.41 -4.17
CA LEU A 102 4.73 0.32 -3.54
C LEU A 102 4.17 -0.65 -4.59
N ASN A 103 3.56 -0.12 -5.65
CA ASN A 103 3.05 -0.92 -6.76
C ASN A 103 4.18 -1.73 -7.42
N LYS A 104 5.33 -1.11 -7.68
CA LYS A 104 6.49 -1.78 -8.25
C LYS A 104 6.99 -2.93 -7.37
N ILE A 105 7.07 -2.72 -6.05
CA ILE A 105 7.42 -3.78 -5.09
C ILE A 105 6.38 -4.90 -5.15
N PHE A 106 5.10 -4.55 -5.14
CA PHE A 106 3.99 -5.50 -5.20
C PHE A 106 4.05 -6.36 -6.47
N PHE A 107 4.20 -5.74 -7.65
CA PHE A 107 4.26 -6.48 -8.91
C PHE A 107 5.49 -7.38 -9.01
N LYS A 108 6.65 -6.96 -8.49
CA LYS A 108 7.81 -7.84 -8.40
C LYS A 108 7.60 -9.04 -7.47
N MET A 109 6.81 -8.84 -6.39
CA MET A 109 6.47 -9.92 -5.46
C MET A 109 5.43 -10.89 -6.04
N LYS A 110 4.55 -10.40 -6.91
CA LYS A 110 3.50 -11.20 -7.56
C LYS A 110 4.04 -12.50 -8.17
N ASP A 111 5.19 -12.41 -8.86
CA ASP A 111 5.78 -13.55 -9.56
C ASP A 111 6.36 -14.63 -8.63
N ILE A 112 6.58 -14.29 -7.36
CA ILE A 112 7.19 -15.18 -6.38
C ILE A 112 6.16 -15.78 -5.45
N PHE A 113 5.11 -15.06 -5.12
CA PHE A 113 3.98 -15.62 -4.40
C PHE A 113 3.28 -16.67 -5.26
N GLN A 114 3.11 -17.86 -4.69
CA GLN A 114 2.36 -18.95 -5.32
C GLN A 114 0.86 -18.63 -5.34
N PHE A 115 0.48 -17.54 -6.01
CA PHE A 115 -0.93 -17.13 -6.12
C PHE A 115 -1.81 -18.21 -6.75
N ASN A 116 -1.24 -19.10 -7.57
CA ASN A 116 -1.95 -20.26 -8.10
C ASN A 116 -2.50 -21.17 -7.00
N GLN A 117 -1.75 -21.41 -5.91
CA GLN A 117 -2.24 -22.18 -4.78
C GLN A 117 -3.38 -21.49 -4.03
N VAL A 118 -3.30 -20.16 -3.90
CA VAL A 118 -4.40 -19.36 -3.31
C VAL A 118 -5.64 -19.43 -4.19
N LYS A 119 -5.46 -19.36 -5.51
CA LYS A 119 -6.54 -19.49 -6.49
C LYS A 119 -7.18 -20.88 -6.44
N GLU A 120 -6.39 -21.94 -6.45
CA GLU A 120 -6.87 -23.34 -6.35
C GLU A 120 -7.63 -23.55 -5.03
N ALA A 121 -7.11 -23.05 -3.91
CA ALA A 121 -7.79 -23.11 -2.62
C ALA A 121 -9.10 -22.32 -2.63
N GLN A 122 -9.14 -21.15 -3.27
CA GLN A 122 -10.36 -20.36 -3.43
C GLN A 122 -11.40 -21.09 -4.29
N GLU A 123 -11.00 -21.62 -5.43
CA GLU A 123 -11.89 -22.39 -6.34
C GLU A 123 -12.45 -23.63 -5.64
N TYR A 124 -11.65 -24.31 -4.85
CA TYR A 124 -12.09 -25.42 -4.03
C TYR A 124 -13.12 -25.00 -2.98
N ILE A 125 -12.88 -23.90 -2.25
CA ILE A 125 -13.83 -23.38 -1.26
C ILE A 125 -15.14 -22.96 -1.93
N ILE A 126 -15.07 -22.26 -3.08
CA ILE A 126 -16.24 -21.86 -3.84
C ILE A 126 -17.03 -23.08 -4.31
N SER A 127 -16.36 -24.14 -4.78
CA SER A 127 -17.04 -25.37 -5.20
C SER A 127 -17.82 -26.02 -4.06
N LEU A 128 -17.27 -26.03 -2.84
CA LEU A 128 -17.97 -26.53 -1.64
C LEU A 128 -19.17 -25.65 -1.24
N LEU A 129 -19.11 -24.36 -1.54
CA LEU A 129 -20.16 -23.41 -1.21
C LEU A 129 -21.25 -23.35 -2.28
N ASN A 130 -20.93 -23.62 -3.56
CA ASN A 130 -21.89 -23.62 -4.67
C ASN A 130 -22.99 -24.71 -4.55
N GLU A 131 -22.80 -25.69 -3.69
CA GLU A 131 -23.84 -26.65 -3.32
C GLU A 131 -24.95 -25.99 -2.43
N LYS A 132 -24.76 -24.72 -2.01
CA LYS A 132 -25.71 -23.97 -1.20
C LYS A 132 -26.05 -22.64 -1.89
N GLU A 133 -27.32 -22.43 -2.17
CA GLU A 133 -27.83 -21.34 -3.04
C GLU A 133 -27.54 -19.91 -2.53
N ASP A 134 -27.18 -19.70 -1.25
CA ASP A 134 -26.99 -18.37 -0.66
C ASP A 134 -25.78 -18.32 0.29
N TYR A 135 -24.56 -18.31 -0.25
CA TYR A 135 -23.38 -18.20 0.61
C TYR A 135 -22.90 -16.75 0.82
N ILE A 136 -23.41 -15.77 0.06
CA ILE A 136 -23.00 -14.37 0.16
C ILE A 136 -23.53 -13.76 1.44
N GLY A 137 -22.64 -13.35 2.34
CA GLY A 137 -22.98 -12.69 3.61
C GLY A 137 -23.12 -13.61 4.81
N GLN A 138 -22.93 -14.92 4.66
CA GLN A 138 -22.90 -15.88 5.77
C GLN A 138 -21.50 -16.39 6.05
N ASP A 139 -21.14 -16.58 7.32
CA ASP A 139 -19.89 -17.21 7.72
C ASP A 139 -20.11 -18.73 7.79
N TYR A 140 -19.24 -19.48 7.12
CA TYR A 140 -19.29 -20.94 7.10
C TYR A 140 -18.16 -21.54 7.92
N GLY A 141 -18.48 -22.62 8.64
CA GLY A 141 -17.49 -23.41 9.35
C GLY A 141 -17.14 -24.68 8.57
N ILE A 142 -15.85 -24.91 8.33
CA ILE A 142 -15.36 -26.25 7.95
C ILE A 142 -14.98 -26.98 9.23
N GLY A 143 -15.76 -27.98 9.59
CA GLY A 143 -15.56 -28.77 10.80
C GLY A 143 -15.19 -30.22 10.47
N ASN A 144 -14.22 -30.75 11.18
CA ASN A 144 -13.98 -32.18 11.23
C ASN A 144 -14.81 -32.77 12.38
N LEU A 145 -15.74 -33.66 12.06
CA LEU A 145 -16.54 -34.40 13.04
C LEU A 145 -15.72 -35.56 13.58
N GLU A 146 -14.90 -35.30 14.57
CA GLU A 146 -14.35 -36.40 15.36
C GLU A 146 -15.40 -36.87 16.38
N LYS A 147 -15.87 -38.13 16.25
CA LYS A 147 -16.96 -38.71 17.05
C LYS A 147 -16.79 -38.59 18.56
N GLU A 148 -15.58 -38.33 19.06
CA GLU A 148 -15.29 -38.34 20.50
C GLU A 148 -14.87 -36.97 21.09
N LYS A 149 -14.61 -35.92 20.31
CA LYS A 149 -14.02 -34.65 20.79
C LYS A 149 -14.82 -33.40 20.49
N GLY A 150 -16.00 -33.51 19.92
CA GLY A 150 -16.80 -32.37 19.54
C GLY A 150 -16.33 -31.70 18.23
N LEU A 151 -17.16 -30.78 17.73
CA LEU A 151 -16.94 -30.07 16.47
C LEU A 151 -15.79 -29.08 16.61
N LYS A 152 -14.65 -29.32 15.98
CA LYS A 152 -13.64 -28.29 15.73
C LYS A 152 -13.94 -27.66 14.37
N ALA A 153 -14.56 -26.50 14.38
CA ALA A 153 -14.88 -25.75 13.16
C ALA A 153 -13.88 -24.60 12.98
N ASN A 154 -13.25 -24.52 11.82
CA ASN A 154 -12.55 -23.33 11.38
C ASN A 154 -13.53 -22.47 10.57
N MET A 155 -13.85 -21.29 11.07
CA MET A 155 -14.75 -20.37 10.40
C MET A 155 -14.07 -19.71 9.20
N ILE A 156 -14.68 -19.82 8.03
CA ILE A 156 -14.27 -19.10 6.83
C ILE A 156 -15.23 -17.92 6.65
N LYS A 157 -14.68 -16.71 6.75
CA LYS A 157 -15.46 -15.50 6.48
C LYS A 157 -15.62 -15.30 4.97
N THR A 158 -16.86 -15.18 4.52
CA THR A 158 -17.16 -14.91 3.10
C THR A 158 -16.59 -13.58 2.62
N SER A 159 -16.37 -12.61 3.53
CA SER A 159 -15.64 -11.38 3.25
C SER A 159 -14.22 -11.64 2.75
N LEU A 160 -13.60 -12.74 3.16
CA LEU A 160 -12.26 -13.13 2.72
C LEU A 160 -12.27 -13.59 1.26
N LEU A 161 -13.33 -14.29 0.82
CA LEU A 161 -13.51 -14.69 -0.58
C LEU A 161 -13.71 -13.48 -1.50
N LYS A 162 -14.45 -12.47 -1.03
CA LYS A 162 -14.58 -11.21 -1.76
C LYS A 162 -13.23 -10.51 -1.90
N SER A 163 -12.48 -10.38 -0.81
CA SER A 163 -11.15 -9.76 -0.83
C SER A 163 -10.19 -10.49 -1.77
N VAL A 164 -10.27 -11.81 -1.89
CA VAL A 164 -9.46 -12.59 -2.83
C VAL A 164 -9.89 -12.32 -4.27
N ASN A 165 -11.19 -12.15 -4.55
CA ASN A 165 -11.68 -11.77 -5.89
C ASN A 165 -11.24 -10.36 -6.26
N ASP A 166 -11.41 -9.39 -5.37
CA ASP A 166 -10.96 -8.00 -5.58
C ASP A 166 -9.45 -7.95 -5.86
N PHE A 167 -8.67 -8.76 -5.15
CA PHE A 167 -7.23 -8.92 -5.35
C PHE A 167 -6.90 -9.56 -6.71
N LYS A 168 -7.68 -10.55 -7.15
CA LYS A 168 -7.54 -11.19 -8.46
C LYS A 168 -7.80 -10.22 -9.60
N GLU A 169 -8.82 -9.37 -9.49
CA GLU A 169 -9.10 -8.31 -10.45
C GLU A 169 -7.95 -7.32 -10.53
N LEU A 170 -7.41 -6.90 -9.38
CA LEU A 170 -6.24 -6.02 -9.30
C LEU A 170 -4.99 -6.63 -9.97
N ILE A 171 -4.77 -7.95 -9.80
CA ILE A 171 -3.63 -8.65 -10.42
C ILE A 171 -3.79 -8.77 -11.93
N ASN A 172 -5.03 -8.94 -12.41
CA ASN A 172 -5.33 -9.12 -13.83
C ASN A 172 -5.53 -7.80 -14.58
N SER A 173 -5.77 -6.68 -13.87
CA SER A 173 -5.74 -5.36 -14.47
C SER A 173 -4.29 -5.06 -14.88
N ASN A 174 -4.04 -5.08 -16.19
CA ASN A 174 -2.79 -4.58 -16.76
C ASN A 174 -2.76 -3.07 -16.53
N TYR A 175 -1.92 -2.60 -15.63
CA TYR A 175 -1.49 -1.22 -15.57
C TYR A 175 -0.34 -1.00 -16.55
#